data_b67a1a8d7a1fc35bd6598f6f0e95e2cb
#
_entry.id   b67a1a8d7a1fc35bd6598f6f0e95e2cb
#
_cell.length_a   1.000
_cell.length_b   1.000
_cell.length_c   1.000
_cell.angle_alpha   90.00
_cell.angle_beta   90.00
_cell.angle_gamma   90.00
#
_symmetry.space_group_name_H-M   'P 1'
#
loop_
_entity.id
_entity.type
_entity.pdbx_description
1 polymer ?
#
loop_
_entity_poly.entity_id
_entity_poly.type
_entity_poly.pdbx_seq_one_letter_code
_entity_poly.pdbx_strand_id
1 'polypeptide(L)'
;MKYQNVYKILSIEEWDKAQKSGFINTNLDIKDGFAEGKALDMMQTSTTLGFGTKIVGTTNDYSKTSNSDVVVITSGIPRKPGMTREELIGINAGIVKSVSENLLKFSPNAIIIVVSNPMDTMTYLVNKSFNIPKNRIIGMGGILDSSRFKTYISKSSGYPQDQIEAMVIGGHGDTTMIPLTSLAKCNNELLTNILSED
;
A
#
# COMPACT_ATOMS: atom_id res chain seq x y z
N MET A 1 2.26 18.50 -8.62
CA MET A 1 0.98 18.32 -7.89
C MET A 1 1.25 18.56 -6.41
N LYS A 2 0.50 19.42 -5.72
CA LYS A 2 0.73 19.69 -4.29
C LYS A 2 0.31 18.46 -3.48
N TYR A 3 1.15 18.05 -2.53
CA TYR A 3 1.02 16.86 -1.63
C TYR A 3 -0.34 16.71 -0.90
N GLN A 4 -1.20 17.71 -0.92
CA GLN A 4 -2.51 17.69 -0.27
C GLN A 4 -3.49 16.67 -0.83
N ASN A 5 -3.23 16.09 -2.01
CA ASN A 5 -4.12 15.13 -2.65
C ASN A 5 -3.79 13.66 -2.38
N VAL A 6 -2.62 13.37 -1.79
CA VAL A 6 -2.18 11.98 -1.51
C VAL A 6 -2.92 11.37 -0.31
N TYR A 7 -3.43 12.19 0.60
CA TYR A 7 -4.18 11.76 1.78
C TYR A 7 -5.70 11.74 1.57
N LYS A 8 -6.17 12.23 0.41
CA LYS A 8 -7.57 12.21 0.06
C LYS A 8 -7.86 10.91 -0.66
N ILE A 9 -8.81 10.13 -0.16
CA ILE A 9 -9.44 9.10 -0.97
C ILE A 9 -10.04 9.85 -2.15
N LEU A 10 -9.40 9.73 -3.32
CA LEU A 10 -9.86 10.40 -4.52
C LEU A 10 -11.27 9.87 -4.86
N SER A 11 -12.20 10.75 -5.13
CA SER A 11 -13.44 10.35 -5.79
C SER A 11 -13.15 9.74 -7.16
N ILE A 12 -14.08 9.00 -7.73
CA ILE A 12 -13.92 8.42 -9.07
C ILE A 12 -13.55 9.51 -10.10
N GLU A 13 -14.17 10.70 -9.99
CA GLU A 13 -13.86 11.84 -10.87
C GLU A 13 -12.44 12.38 -10.67
N GLU A 14 -11.98 12.49 -9.43
CA GLU A 14 -10.62 12.93 -9.09
C GLU A 14 -9.58 11.89 -9.55
N TRP A 15 -9.92 10.61 -9.45
CA TRP A 15 -9.10 9.50 -9.95
C TRP A 15 -9.00 9.53 -11.48
N ASP A 16 -10.13 9.70 -12.19
CA ASP A 16 -10.17 9.84 -13.65
C ASP A 16 -9.38 11.07 -14.12
N LYS A 17 -9.49 12.19 -13.40
CA LYS A 17 -8.73 13.40 -13.69
C LYS A 17 -7.24 13.21 -13.44
N ALA A 18 -6.89 12.48 -12.38
CA ALA A 18 -5.52 12.11 -12.09
C ALA A 18 -4.95 11.20 -13.20
N GLN A 19 -5.66 10.19 -13.64
CA GLN A 19 -5.25 9.31 -14.74
C GLN A 19 -5.05 10.06 -16.07
N LYS A 20 -5.84 11.07 -16.34
CA LYS A 20 -5.71 11.91 -17.54
C LYS A 20 -4.56 12.91 -17.49
N SER A 21 -3.93 13.13 -16.32
CA SER A 21 -2.91 14.17 -16.10
C SER A 21 -1.46 13.74 -16.33
N GLY A 22 -1.23 12.61 -16.99
CA GLY A 22 0.12 12.19 -17.40
C GLY A 22 0.97 11.60 -16.27
N PHE A 23 0.38 10.83 -15.35
CA PHE A 23 1.13 10.08 -14.33
C PHE A 23 2.13 9.12 -14.96
N ILE A 24 3.30 9.03 -14.35
CA ILE A 24 4.30 8.03 -14.66
C ILE A 24 4.41 7.12 -13.45
N ASN A 25 4.23 5.81 -13.67
CA ASN A 25 4.48 4.78 -12.68
C ASN A 25 5.75 4.03 -13.07
N THR A 26 6.72 3.98 -12.18
CA THR A 26 7.97 3.22 -12.38
C THR A 26 7.97 2.00 -11.46
N ASN A 27 7.94 0.81 -12.05
CA ASN A 27 8.15 -0.45 -11.35
C ASN A 27 9.63 -0.80 -11.36
N LEU A 28 10.23 -1.05 -10.20
CA LEU A 28 11.62 -1.43 -10.06
C LEU A 28 11.73 -2.78 -9.36
N ASP A 29 12.50 -3.70 -9.92
CA ASP A 29 12.84 -4.99 -9.31
C ASP A 29 14.33 -5.28 -9.49
N ILE A 30 14.85 -6.20 -8.68
CA ILE A 30 16.23 -6.71 -8.81
C ILE A 30 16.33 -7.86 -9.81
N LYS A 31 15.20 -8.53 -10.09
CA LYS A 31 15.13 -9.64 -11.03
C LYS A 31 15.04 -9.12 -12.45
N ASP A 32 16.02 -9.52 -13.26
CA ASP A 32 16.14 -9.08 -14.64
C ASP A 32 14.88 -9.32 -15.47
N GLY A 33 14.41 -8.30 -16.17
CA GLY A 33 13.23 -8.32 -17.03
C GLY A 33 11.88 -8.45 -16.30
N PHE A 34 11.87 -8.65 -14.97
CA PHE A 34 10.61 -8.90 -14.26
C PHE A 34 9.74 -7.65 -14.17
N ALA A 35 10.32 -6.53 -13.78
CA ALA A 35 9.59 -5.26 -13.69
C ALA A 35 9.14 -4.76 -15.06
N GLU A 36 9.97 -4.93 -16.08
CA GLU A 36 9.67 -4.58 -17.47
C GLU A 36 8.49 -5.39 -18.01
N GLY A 37 8.49 -6.72 -17.79
CA GLY A 37 7.38 -7.60 -18.17
C GLY A 37 6.08 -7.21 -17.47
N LYS A 38 6.10 -6.96 -16.16
CA LYS A 38 4.93 -6.51 -15.41
C LYS A 38 4.42 -5.15 -15.86
N ALA A 39 5.30 -4.21 -16.16
CA ALA A 39 4.92 -2.91 -16.69
C ALA A 39 4.22 -3.05 -18.05
N LEU A 40 4.72 -3.94 -18.92
CA LEU A 40 4.10 -4.23 -20.21
C LEU A 40 2.70 -4.84 -20.04
N ASP A 41 2.55 -5.86 -19.17
CA ASP A 41 1.25 -6.47 -18.86
C ASP A 41 0.24 -5.40 -18.39
N MET A 42 0.66 -4.54 -17.46
CA MET A 42 -0.19 -3.46 -16.94
C MET A 42 -0.53 -2.43 -18.04
N MET A 43 0.42 -2.04 -18.87
CA MET A 43 0.17 -1.11 -19.97
C MET A 43 -0.86 -1.65 -20.98
N GLN A 44 -0.85 -2.95 -21.25
CA GLN A 44 -1.80 -3.59 -22.16
C GLN A 44 -3.24 -3.52 -21.64
N THR A 45 -3.45 -3.40 -20.32
CA THR A 45 -4.79 -3.23 -19.75
C THR A 45 -5.36 -1.83 -19.96
N SER A 46 -4.56 -0.85 -20.35
CA SER A 46 -4.95 0.55 -20.51
C SER A 46 -6.09 0.73 -21.50
N THR A 47 -6.11 -0.04 -22.59
CA THR A 47 -7.16 0.01 -23.61
C THR A 47 -8.51 -0.50 -23.11
N THR A 48 -8.50 -1.47 -22.18
CA THR A 48 -9.71 -2.04 -21.59
C THR A 48 -10.21 -1.21 -20.41
N LEU A 49 -9.28 -0.71 -19.58
CA LEU A 49 -9.59 0.02 -18.36
C LEU A 49 -9.66 1.55 -18.57
N GLY A 50 -9.27 2.05 -19.74
CA GLY A 50 -9.42 3.45 -20.11
C GLY A 50 -8.50 4.43 -19.37
N PHE A 51 -7.27 4.04 -18.99
CA PHE A 51 -6.33 4.95 -18.34
C PHE A 51 -5.19 5.41 -19.26
N GLY A 52 -4.63 6.60 -18.99
CA GLY A 52 -3.52 7.20 -19.73
C GLY A 52 -2.18 7.20 -18.96
N THR A 53 -2.07 6.53 -17.83
CA THR A 53 -0.84 6.45 -17.03
C THR A 53 0.24 5.71 -17.82
N LYS A 54 1.43 6.33 -17.94
CA LYS A 54 2.62 5.66 -18.47
C LYS A 54 3.22 4.75 -17.40
N ILE A 55 3.31 3.45 -17.66
CA ILE A 55 3.91 2.47 -16.75
C ILE A 55 5.25 2.01 -17.35
N VAL A 56 6.33 2.12 -16.58
CA VAL A 56 7.70 1.76 -16.98
C VAL A 56 8.24 0.73 -16.00
N GLY A 57 8.85 -0.32 -16.51
CA GLY A 57 9.62 -1.28 -15.71
C GLY A 57 11.12 -0.98 -15.79
N THR A 58 11.87 -1.31 -14.74
CA THR A 58 13.33 -1.19 -14.73
C THR A 58 13.96 -2.18 -13.77
N THR A 59 15.06 -2.80 -14.20
CA THR A 59 15.86 -3.69 -13.37
C THR A 59 17.03 -2.94 -12.75
N ASN A 60 17.11 -2.87 -11.42
CA ASN A 60 18.18 -2.26 -10.62
C ASN A 60 18.53 -0.79 -10.94
N ASP A 61 17.81 -0.11 -11.82
CA ASP A 61 18.11 1.28 -12.17
C ASP A 61 17.24 2.26 -11.37
N TYR A 62 17.70 2.60 -10.19
CA TYR A 62 17.03 3.56 -9.30
C TYR A 62 16.97 4.99 -9.87
N SER A 63 17.78 5.33 -10.87
CA SER A 63 17.72 6.65 -11.51
C SER A 63 16.37 6.91 -12.17
N LYS A 64 15.66 5.85 -12.59
CA LYS A 64 14.30 5.92 -13.17
C LYS A 64 13.24 6.34 -12.17
N THR A 65 13.54 6.29 -10.86
CA THR A 65 12.66 6.76 -9.79
C THR A 65 12.88 8.22 -9.42
N SER A 66 13.74 8.94 -10.15
CA SER A 66 14.11 10.33 -9.84
C SER A 66 12.89 11.24 -9.77
N ASN A 67 12.85 12.08 -8.72
CA ASN A 67 11.80 13.06 -8.47
C ASN A 67 10.39 12.45 -8.33
N SER A 68 10.30 11.21 -7.83
CA SER A 68 9.00 10.62 -7.50
C SER A 68 8.33 11.40 -6.36
N ASP A 69 7.03 11.66 -6.49
CA ASP A 69 6.22 12.25 -5.43
C ASP A 69 5.88 11.21 -4.35
N VAL A 70 5.64 9.96 -4.78
CA VAL A 70 5.29 8.84 -3.90
C VAL A 70 6.13 7.62 -4.28
N VAL A 71 6.64 6.94 -3.27
CA VAL A 71 7.35 5.68 -3.41
C VAL A 71 6.66 4.61 -2.57
N VAL A 72 6.34 3.48 -3.18
CA VAL A 72 5.75 2.32 -2.50
C VAL A 72 6.79 1.21 -2.40
N ILE A 73 7.13 0.80 -1.18
CA ILE A 73 8.11 -0.26 -0.92
C ILE A 73 7.38 -1.55 -0.59
N THR A 74 7.44 -2.51 -1.51
CA THR A 74 6.85 -3.85 -1.37
C THR A 74 7.92 -4.94 -1.29
N SER A 75 9.20 -4.55 -1.34
CA SER A 75 10.35 -5.45 -1.38
C SER A 75 10.51 -6.27 -0.10
N GLY A 76 10.92 -7.51 -0.24
CA GLY A 76 11.13 -8.44 0.86
C GLY A 76 10.95 -9.88 0.41
N ILE A 77 11.30 -10.82 1.29
CA ILE A 77 11.05 -12.23 1.05
C ILE A 77 9.87 -12.73 1.89
N PRO A 78 9.10 -13.70 1.40
CA PRO A 78 8.10 -14.39 2.21
C PRO A 78 8.79 -15.30 3.24
N ARG A 79 8.09 -15.60 4.35
CA ARG A 79 8.54 -16.58 5.32
C ARG A 79 8.67 -17.95 4.68
N LYS A 80 9.83 -18.59 4.85
CA LYS A 80 10.08 -19.95 4.37
C LYS A 80 9.84 -20.97 5.49
N PRO A 81 9.50 -22.23 5.18
CA PRO A 81 9.44 -23.29 6.17
C PRO A 81 10.76 -23.38 6.97
N GLY A 82 10.65 -23.48 8.30
CA GLY A 82 11.78 -23.52 9.21
C GLY A 82 12.41 -22.18 9.58
N MET A 83 12.02 -21.07 8.93
CA MET A 83 12.51 -19.73 9.25
C MET A 83 11.82 -19.18 10.50
N THR A 84 12.60 -18.64 11.44
CA THR A 84 12.05 -17.93 12.58
C THR A 84 11.50 -16.54 12.16
N ARG A 85 10.71 -15.94 13.05
CA ARG A 85 10.20 -14.58 12.81
C ARG A 85 11.32 -13.54 12.82
N GLU A 86 12.27 -13.73 13.72
CA GLU A 86 13.44 -12.86 13.89
C GLU A 86 14.36 -12.90 12.67
N GLU A 87 14.60 -14.09 12.12
CA GLU A 87 15.38 -14.23 10.87
C GLU A 87 14.71 -13.51 9.71
N LEU A 88 13.39 -13.67 9.56
CA LEU A 88 12.63 -12.94 8.52
C LEU A 88 12.74 -11.44 8.69
N ILE A 89 12.57 -10.94 9.94
CA ILE A 89 12.71 -9.51 10.25
C ILE A 89 14.12 -9.03 9.86
N GLY A 90 15.16 -9.75 10.24
CA GLY A 90 16.55 -9.39 9.94
C GLY A 90 16.82 -9.27 8.44
N ILE A 91 16.38 -10.26 7.66
CA ILE A 91 16.54 -10.26 6.19
C ILE A 91 15.77 -9.11 5.55
N ASN A 92 14.49 -8.97 5.87
CA ASN A 92 13.66 -7.92 5.30
C ASN A 92 14.10 -6.51 5.72
N ALA A 93 14.63 -6.36 6.95
CA ALA A 93 15.21 -5.10 7.39
C ALA A 93 16.40 -4.66 6.53
N GLY A 94 17.30 -5.59 6.21
CA GLY A 94 18.41 -5.32 5.30
C GLY A 94 17.94 -4.88 3.91
N ILE A 95 16.96 -5.59 3.34
CA ILE A 95 16.37 -5.29 2.03
C ILE A 95 15.71 -3.91 2.02
N VAL A 96 14.78 -3.67 2.95
CA VAL A 96 14.01 -2.41 3.02
C VAL A 96 14.92 -1.21 3.27
N LYS A 97 15.94 -1.35 4.12
CA LYS A 97 16.92 -0.30 4.37
C LYS A 97 17.70 0.04 3.11
N SER A 98 18.23 -0.96 2.41
CA SER A 98 18.99 -0.77 1.16
C SER A 98 18.14 -0.12 0.06
N VAL A 99 16.91 -0.59 -0.13
CA VAL A 99 15.96 -0.03 -1.09
C VAL A 99 15.64 1.43 -0.75
N SER A 100 15.32 1.72 0.51
CA SER A 100 15.01 3.09 0.95
C SER A 100 16.19 4.04 0.76
N GLU A 101 17.42 3.60 1.07
CA GLU A 101 18.63 4.39 0.87
C GLU A 101 18.83 4.76 -0.61
N ASN A 102 18.68 3.79 -1.50
CA ASN A 102 18.83 4.04 -2.93
C ASN A 102 17.73 4.95 -3.49
N LEU A 103 16.47 4.73 -3.09
CA LEU A 103 15.35 5.57 -3.50
C LEU A 103 15.53 7.03 -3.06
N LEU A 104 15.98 7.26 -1.82
CA LEU A 104 16.19 8.60 -1.29
C LEU A 104 17.30 9.39 -1.97
N LYS A 105 18.28 8.72 -2.58
CA LYS A 105 19.29 9.39 -3.42
C LYS A 105 18.68 10.10 -4.63
N PHE A 106 17.61 9.53 -5.19
CA PHE A 106 16.97 10.04 -6.40
C PHE A 106 15.66 10.79 -6.12
N SER A 107 14.98 10.48 -5.00
CA SER A 107 13.71 11.06 -4.61
C SER A 107 13.68 11.45 -3.12
N PRO A 108 14.51 12.41 -2.69
CA PRO A 108 14.68 12.77 -1.28
C PRO A 108 13.40 13.38 -0.65
N ASN A 109 12.49 13.87 -1.47
CA ASN A 109 11.26 14.53 -1.04
C ASN A 109 10.02 13.64 -1.13
N ALA A 110 10.14 12.40 -1.58
CA ALA A 110 9.03 11.48 -1.75
C ALA A 110 8.29 11.18 -0.43
N ILE A 111 6.99 10.91 -0.55
CA ILE A 111 6.22 10.23 0.48
C ILE A 111 6.52 8.73 0.33
N ILE A 112 6.92 8.09 1.41
CA ILE A 112 7.24 6.66 1.42
C ILE A 112 6.09 5.90 2.03
N ILE A 113 5.55 4.94 1.27
CA ILE A 113 4.53 3.98 1.72
C ILE A 113 5.19 2.62 1.84
N VAL A 114 5.25 2.09 3.06
CA VAL A 114 5.84 0.78 3.35
C VAL A 114 4.73 -0.27 3.41
N VAL A 115 4.84 -1.29 2.55
CA VAL A 115 3.94 -2.46 2.50
C VAL A 115 4.68 -3.72 2.94
N SER A 116 6.01 -3.70 2.88
CA SER A 116 6.89 -4.84 3.23
C SER A 116 6.63 -5.37 4.64
N ASN A 117 6.52 -6.69 4.78
CA ASN A 117 6.25 -7.33 6.07
C ASN A 117 7.53 -7.73 6.84
N PRO A 118 7.49 -7.68 8.18
CA PRO A 118 6.40 -7.18 9.03
C PRO A 118 6.24 -5.66 8.93
N MET A 119 5.08 -5.17 8.49
CA MET A 119 4.86 -3.80 8.04
C MET A 119 5.18 -2.76 9.09
N ASP A 120 4.71 -2.92 10.32
CA ASP A 120 4.96 -1.97 11.42
C ASP A 120 6.46 -1.85 11.71
N THR A 121 7.16 -2.99 11.77
CA THR A 121 8.61 -3.03 12.01
C THR A 121 9.40 -2.38 10.88
N MET A 122 9.03 -2.65 9.64
CA MET A 122 9.72 -2.08 8.46
C MET A 122 9.45 -0.57 8.35
N THR A 123 8.23 -0.12 8.62
CA THR A 123 7.88 1.31 8.66
C THR A 123 8.68 2.05 9.73
N TYR A 124 8.77 1.48 10.94
CA TYR A 124 9.58 2.02 12.03
C TYR A 124 11.07 2.07 11.67
N LEU A 125 11.58 1.01 11.04
CA LEU A 125 12.98 0.93 10.58
C LEU A 125 13.30 2.08 9.60
N VAL A 126 12.48 2.30 8.59
CA VAL A 126 12.66 3.39 7.61
C VAL A 126 12.68 4.73 8.33
N ASN A 127 11.72 4.96 9.24
CA ASN A 127 11.67 6.20 10.02
C ASN A 127 12.94 6.44 10.85
N LYS A 128 13.48 5.39 11.45
CA LYS A 128 14.67 5.49 12.33
C LYS A 128 16.00 5.53 11.56
N SER A 129 16.05 4.92 10.37
CA SER A 129 17.29 4.85 9.58
C SER A 129 17.57 6.12 8.80
N PHE A 130 16.55 6.90 8.50
CA PHE A 130 16.67 8.08 7.64
C PHE A 130 16.02 9.30 8.30
N ASN A 131 16.63 10.46 8.11
CA ASN A 131 16.10 11.72 8.66
C ASN A 131 14.95 12.26 7.79
N ILE A 132 13.83 11.51 7.75
CA ILE A 132 12.64 11.85 6.99
C ILE A 132 11.55 12.34 7.96
N PRO A 133 10.85 13.43 7.66
CA PRO A 133 9.71 13.86 8.45
C PRO A 133 8.65 12.76 8.59
N LYS A 134 8.13 12.54 9.80
CA LYS A 134 7.17 11.46 10.09
C LYS A 134 5.91 11.49 9.21
N ASN A 135 5.47 12.67 8.80
CA ASN A 135 4.32 12.84 7.91
C ASN A 135 4.56 12.42 6.46
N ARG A 136 5.79 11.99 6.11
CA ARG A 136 6.13 11.43 4.81
C ARG A 136 6.43 9.93 4.84
N ILE A 137 6.18 9.25 5.95
CA ILE A 137 6.35 7.79 6.08
C ILE A 137 5.04 7.21 6.55
N ILE A 138 4.50 6.27 5.78
CA ILE A 138 3.21 5.63 6.00
C ILE A 138 3.39 4.12 5.92
N GLY A 139 2.88 3.39 6.91
CA GLY A 139 2.69 1.94 6.82
C GLY A 139 1.30 1.65 6.25
N MET A 140 1.23 0.84 5.18
CA MET A 140 -0.04 0.47 4.55
C MET A 140 -0.41 -0.97 4.91
N GLY A 141 -1.33 -1.12 5.84
CA GLY A 141 -1.91 -2.41 6.28
C GLY A 141 -3.41 -2.30 6.47
N GLY A 142 -3.88 -1.23 7.09
CA GLY A 142 -5.27 -1.04 7.45
C GLY A 142 -6.27 -1.05 6.30
N ILE A 143 -5.88 -0.68 5.08
CA ILE A 143 -6.73 -0.77 3.89
C ILE A 143 -7.08 -2.23 3.60
N LEU A 144 -6.09 -3.13 3.65
CA LEU A 144 -6.31 -4.56 3.44
C LEU A 144 -7.15 -5.16 4.56
N ASP A 145 -6.85 -4.82 5.81
CA ASP A 145 -7.58 -5.32 6.97
C ASP A 145 -9.04 -4.82 6.97
N SER A 146 -9.26 -3.55 6.60
CA SER A 146 -10.61 -3.00 6.42
C SER A 146 -11.38 -3.70 5.30
N SER A 147 -10.72 -4.02 4.18
CA SER A 147 -11.35 -4.77 3.09
C SER A 147 -11.76 -6.19 3.53
N ARG A 148 -10.92 -6.86 4.30
CA ARG A 148 -11.22 -8.17 4.89
C ARG A 148 -12.41 -8.06 5.85
N PHE A 149 -12.38 -7.08 6.74
CA PHE A 149 -13.46 -6.82 7.68
C PHE A 149 -14.80 -6.58 6.98
N LYS A 150 -14.84 -5.72 5.95
CA LYS A 150 -16.03 -5.52 5.10
C LYS A 150 -16.53 -6.82 4.45
N THR A 151 -15.60 -7.68 3.99
CA THR A 151 -15.95 -8.97 3.41
C THR A 151 -16.65 -9.88 4.42
N TYR A 152 -16.17 -9.92 5.67
CA TYR A 152 -16.82 -10.71 6.72
C TYR A 152 -18.16 -10.12 7.13
N ILE A 153 -18.28 -8.81 7.26
CA ILE A 153 -19.58 -8.15 7.50
C ILE A 153 -20.56 -8.50 6.38
N SER A 154 -20.16 -8.42 5.12
CA SER A 154 -20.99 -8.78 3.97
C SER A 154 -21.51 -10.21 4.06
N LYS A 155 -20.65 -11.16 4.42
CA LYS A 155 -21.04 -12.57 4.58
C LYS A 155 -22.03 -12.79 5.73
N SER A 156 -21.90 -12.05 6.82
CA SER A 156 -22.74 -12.21 8.01
C SER A 156 -24.07 -11.46 7.89
N SER A 157 -24.06 -10.26 7.29
CA SER A 157 -25.23 -9.40 7.19
C SER A 157 -26.06 -9.60 5.92
N GLY A 158 -25.46 -10.21 4.88
CA GLY A 158 -26.08 -10.33 3.54
C GLY A 158 -26.02 -9.05 2.69
N TYR A 159 -25.51 -7.94 3.21
CA TYR A 159 -25.34 -6.72 2.43
C TYR A 159 -24.18 -6.81 1.46
N PRO A 160 -24.26 -6.25 0.23
CA PRO A 160 -23.15 -6.17 -0.70
C PRO A 160 -22.03 -5.26 -0.15
N GLN A 161 -20.78 -5.57 -0.51
CA GLN A 161 -19.59 -4.91 0.07
C GLN A 161 -19.52 -3.41 -0.19
N ASP A 162 -20.04 -2.92 -1.32
CA ASP A 162 -20.10 -1.51 -1.68
C ASP A 162 -21.08 -0.68 -0.82
N GLN A 163 -22.00 -1.34 -0.11
CA GLN A 163 -22.89 -0.73 0.87
C GLN A 163 -22.36 -0.78 2.32
N ILE A 164 -21.14 -1.28 2.52
CA ILE A 164 -20.55 -1.44 3.85
C ILE A 164 -19.47 -0.38 4.09
N GLU A 165 -19.67 0.42 5.14
CA GLU A 165 -18.69 1.32 5.70
C GLU A 165 -18.09 0.68 6.94
N ALA A 166 -16.80 0.35 6.90
CA ALA A 166 -16.09 -0.21 8.05
C ALA A 166 -14.59 0.07 7.95
N MET A 167 -13.94 0.14 9.10
CA MET A 167 -12.53 0.47 9.22
C MET A 167 -11.86 -0.39 10.27
N VAL A 168 -10.60 -0.76 9.99
CA VAL A 168 -9.66 -1.34 10.96
C VAL A 168 -8.52 -0.36 11.18
N ILE A 169 -8.18 -0.11 12.41
CA ILE A 169 -7.06 0.77 12.83
C ILE A 169 -6.06 -0.01 13.68
N GLY A 170 -5.00 0.64 14.13
CA GLY A 170 -3.95 0.05 14.96
C GLY A 170 -2.82 -0.56 14.16
N GLY A 171 -2.09 -1.50 14.75
CA GLY A 171 -0.98 -2.22 14.10
C GLY A 171 -1.46 -3.30 13.13
N HIS A 172 -0.60 -3.67 12.19
CA HIS A 172 -0.89 -4.74 11.22
C HIS A 172 -0.45 -6.11 11.76
N GLY A 173 -1.10 -6.59 12.81
CA GLY A 173 -0.82 -7.88 13.46
C GLY A 173 -2.04 -8.43 14.19
N ASP A 174 -2.09 -9.75 14.38
CA ASP A 174 -3.26 -10.48 14.88
C ASP A 174 -3.79 -9.96 16.23
N THR A 175 -2.91 -9.39 17.06
CA THR A 175 -3.26 -8.88 18.40
C THR A 175 -3.29 -7.35 18.48
N THR A 176 -2.95 -6.65 17.40
CA THR A 176 -2.77 -5.19 17.39
C THR A 176 -3.74 -4.45 16.47
N MET A 177 -4.40 -5.16 15.56
CA MET A 177 -5.47 -4.58 14.76
C MET A 177 -6.75 -4.41 15.58
N ILE A 178 -7.46 -3.32 15.35
CA ILE A 178 -8.68 -2.93 16.08
C ILE A 178 -9.79 -2.69 15.05
N PRO A 179 -10.68 -3.66 14.80
CA PRO A 179 -11.87 -3.45 14.00
C PRO A 179 -12.84 -2.51 14.74
N LEU A 180 -13.26 -1.45 14.09
CA LEU A 180 -14.19 -0.47 14.66
C LEU A 180 -15.64 -0.94 14.42
N THR A 181 -16.06 -2.00 15.12
CA THR A 181 -17.38 -2.62 14.95
C THR A 181 -18.54 -1.67 15.28
N SER A 182 -18.40 -0.87 16.34
CA SER A 182 -19.40 0.11 16.77
C SER A 182 -19.63 1.27 15.80
N LEU A 183 -18.69 1.49 14.87
CA LEU A 183 -18.77 2.54 13.83
C LEU A 183 -19.09 1.96 12.44
N ALA A 184 -19.11 0.63 12.33
CA ALA A 184 -19.43 -0.04 11.06
C ALA A 184 -20.91 0.14 10.71
N LYS A 185 -21.19 0.31 9.41
CA LYS A 185 -22.53 0.50 8.88
C LYS A 185 -22.77 -0.37 7.65
N CYS A 186 -24.01 -0.79 7.48
CA CYS A 186 -24.53 -1.39 6.25
C CYS A 186 -25.67 -0.51 5.75
N ASN A 187 -25.56 0.04 4.55
CA ASN A 187 -26.55 0.95 3.97
C ASN A 187 -27.01 2.07 4.95
N ASN A 188 -26.01 2.74 5.58
CA ASN A 188 -26.18 3.80 6.60
C ASN A 188 -26.76 3.36 7.96
N GLU A 189 -27.14 2.11 8.16
CA GLU A 189 -27.56 1.56 9.44
C GLU A 189 -26.36 0.97 10.20
N LEU A 190 -26.28 1.21 11.53
CA LEU A 190 -25.20 0.67 12.36
C LEU A 190 -25.21 -0.86 12.34
N LEU A 191 -24.03 -1.44 12.22
CA LEU A 191 -23.84 -2.91 12.23
C LEU A 191 -24.42 -3.55 13.50
N THR A 192 -24.29 -2.89 14.64
CA THR A 192 -24.83 -3.34 15.94
C THR A 192 -26.35 -3.43 16.00
N ASN A 193 -27.06 -2.78 15.08
CA ASN A 193 -28.51 -2.91 14.96
C ASN A 193 -28.93 -4.09 14.04
N ILE A 194 -28.01 -4.54 13.20
CA ILE A 194 -28.27 -5.55 12.16
C ILE A 194 -27.83 -6.95 12.63
N LEU A 195 -26.70 -7.01 13.32
CA LEU A 195 -26.12 -8.25 13.85
C LEU A 195 -26.19 -8.26 15.37
N SER A 196 -26.56 -9.40 15.96
CA SER A 196 -26.45 -9.63 17.39
C SER A 196 -24.98 -9.77 17.82
N GLU A 197 -24.71 -9.64 19.11
CA GLU A 197 -23.37 -9.80 19.70
C GLU A 197 -22.87 -11.25 19.74
N ASP A 198 -23.64 -12.23 19.23
CA ASP A 198 -23.32 -13.67 19.21
C ASP A 198 -22.50 -14.08 17.99
#